data_6e68ad8083ce270c8996a16dade1ec43
#
_entry.id   6e68ad8083ce270c8996a16dade1ec43
#
_cell.length_a   1.000
_cell.length_b   1.000
_cell.length_c   1.000
_cell.angle_alpha   90.00
_cell.angle_beta   90.00
_cell.angle_gamma   90.00
#
_symmetry.space_group_name_H-M   'P 1'
#
loop_
_entity.id
_entity.type
_entity.pdbx_description
1 polymer ?
#
loop_
_entity_poly.entity_id
_entity_poly.type
_entity_poly.pdbx_seq_one_letter_code
_entity_poly.pdbx_strand_id
1 'polypeptide(L)'
;MVIARKDGDRIVVGSTVADTLIDMTERDLSLLENIPFWKVKGEKNCYVFAEDLTFATDLLRFNDYVFKNITDGNSVITNVVPKIKDLLSKYSQIINGKEWDSQLLIIKDNKMFTIGHYFTVSEVDEFAGLGYEQYLLGGLEESRDKSLDESILFAVRNLNRMRCRNFFPLMLFDSKTKKRKVVFN
;
A
#
# COMPACT_ATOMS: atom_id res chain seq x y z
N MET A 1 -4.63 -3.52 4.97
CA MET A 1 -4.31 -4.40 3.82
C MET A 1 -4.10 -3.58 2.57
N VAL A 2 -3.06 -3.89 1.80
CA VAL A 2 -2.79 -3.31 0.47
C VAL A 2 -2.55 -4.44 -0.53
N ILE A 3 -3.06 -4.32 -1.74
CA ILE A 3 -2.87 -5.26 -2.84
C ILE A 3 -2.60 -4.48 -4.12
N ALA A 4 -1.63 -4.90 -4.92
CA ALA A 4 -1.34 -4.25 -6.20
C ALA A 4 -1.08 -5.25 -7.31
N ARG A 5 -1.47 -4.87 -8.51
CA ARG A 5 -1.14 -5.58 -9.74
C ARG A 5 -0.65 -4.60 -10.79
N LYS A 6 0.42 -4.99 -11.48
CA LYS A 6 1.02 -4.27 -12.61
C LYS A 6 0.86 -5.06 -13.90
N ASP A 7 0.53 -4.33 -14.97
CA ASP A 7 0.56 -4.83 -16.33
C ASP A 7 1.08 -3.71 -17.23
N GLY A 8 2.22 -3.97 -17.87
CA GLY A 8 2.94 -2.99 -18.68
C GLY A 8 3.28 -1.71 -17.90
N ASP A 9 2.73 -0.58 -18.34
CA ASP A 9 2.94 0.75 -17.75
C ASP A 9 1.84 1.17 -16.74
N ARG A 10 0.94 0.25 -16.40
CA ARG A 10 -0.20 0.51 -15.50
C ARG A 10 -0.09 -0.33 -14.24
N ILE A 11 -0.22 0.34 -13.10
CA ILE A 11 -0.35 -0.30 -11.79
C ILE A 11 -1.69 0.09 -11.20
N VAL A 12 -2.46 -0.89 -10.74
CA VAL A 12 -3.66 -0.65 -9.95
C VAL A 12 -3.41 -1.16 -8.53
N VAL A 13 -3.77 -0.34 -7.55
CA VAL A 13 -3.63 -0.66 -6.12
C VAL A 13 -4.99 -0.63 -5.46
N GLY A 14 -5.30 -1.69 -4.73
CA GLY A 14 -6.41 -1.76 -3.79
C GLY A 14 -5.91 -1.56 -2.36
N SER A 15 -6.54 -0.65 -1.63
CA SER A 15 -6.25 -0.45 -0.21
C SER A 15 -7.55 -0.44 0.58
N THR A 16 -7.60 -1.18 1.69
CA THR A 16 -8.76 -1.12 2.59
C THR A 16 -8.83 0.25 3.23
N VAL A 17 -10.02 0.80 3.28
CA VAL A 17 -10.32 1.95 4.12
C VAL A 17 -10.41 1.45 5.56
N ALA A 18 -9.74 2.13 6.50
CA ALA A 18 -9.57 1.64 7.87
C ALA A 18 -10.85 1.16 8.55
N ASP A 19 -10.73 0.17 9.43
CA ASP A 19 -11.81 -0.56 10.13
C ASP A 19 -12.87 0.29 10.86
N THR A 20 -12.64 1.58 11.03
CA THR A 20 -13.56 2.53 11.69
C THR A 20 -14.78 2.91 10.85
N LEU A 21 -14.91 2.36 9.63
CA LEU A 21 -15.91 2.81 8.65
C LEU A 21 -16.97 1.75 8.33
N ILE A 22 -17.26 0.84 9.26
CA ILE A 22 -18.20 -0.28 9.07
C ILE A 22 -19.63 0.19 8.74
N ASP A 23 -20.00 1.43 9.07
CA ASP A 23 -21.33 1.99 8.83
C ASP A 23 -21.39 3.10 7.76
N MET A 24 -20.39 3.20 6.88
CA MET A 24 -20.38 4.25 5.87
C MET A 24 -21.36 4.00 4.73
N THR A 25 -22.18 5.01 4.48
CA THR A 25 -22.98 5.13 3.25
C THR A 25 -22.15 5.81 2.15
N GLU A 26 -22.52 5.61 0.88
CA GLU A 26 -21.85 6.23 -0.28
C GLU A 26 -21.69 7.77 -0.21
N ARG A 27 -22.38 8.43 0.74
CA ARG A 27 -22.36 9.88 0.92
C ARG A 27 -21.17 10.40 1.76
N ASP A 28 -20.48 9.54 2.47
CA ASP A 28 -19.40 9.92 3.41
C ASP A 28 -17.99 9.86 2.79
N LEU A 29 -17.88 10.19 1.52
CA LEU A 29 -16.60 10.22 0.78
C LEU A 29 -15.56 11.20 1.38
N SER A 30 -15.97 12.11 2.28
CA SER A 30 -15.05 12.98 3.02
C SER A 30 -14.10 12.22 3.96
N LEU A 31 -14.46 10.98 4.33
CA LEU A 31 -13.65 10.11 5.19
C LEU A 31 -12.52 9.37 4.42
N LEU A 32 -12.39 9.58 3.10
CA LEU A 32 -11.24 9.11 2.32
C LEU A 32 -9.90 9.73 2.78
N GLU A 33 -9.93 10.70 3.69
CA GLU A 33 -8.72 11.25 4.32
C GLU A 33 -8.01 10.26 5.25
N ASN A 34 -8.69 9.20 5.70
CA ASN A 34 -8.17 8.17 6.58
C ASN A 34 -7.65 6.93 5.83
N ILE A 35 -7.39 7.01 4.53
CA ILE A 35 -6.75 5.92 3.80
C ILE A 35 -5.25 6.01 4.02
N PRO A 36 -4.56 4.88 4.30
CA PRO A 36 -3.11 4.83 4.45
C PRO A 36 -2.40 4.99 3.09
N PHE A 37 -2.67 6.11 2.42
CA PHE A 37 -2.18 6.45 1.09
C PHE A 37 -1.83 7.94 1.00
N TRP A 38 -0.67 8.25 0.44
CA TRP A 38 -0.31 9.64 0.11
C TRP A 38 0.59 9.74 -1.12
N LYS A 39 0.52 10.90 -1.77
CA LYS A 39 1.47 11.30 -2.79
C LYS A 39 2.65 12.02 -2.13
N VAL A 40 3.87 11.62 -2.44
CA VAL A 40 5.08 12.26 -1.91
C VAL A 40 5.21 13.69 -2.46
N LYS A 41 5.31 14.66 -1.57
CA LYS A 41 5.36 16.08 -1.92
C LYS A 41 6.67 16.43 -2.63
N GLY A 42 6.56 17.06 -3.80
CA GLY A 42 7.71 17.44 -4.60
C GLY A 42 8.29 16.33 -5.48
N GLU A 43 7.75 15.09 -5.38
CA GLU A 43 8.13 13.98 -6.24
C GLU A 43 7.09 13.74 -7.33
N LYS A 44 7.57 13.56 -8.56
CA LYS A 44 6.71 13.16 -9.68
C LYS A 44 6.43 11.66 -9.60
N ASN A 45 5.16 11.27 -9.74
CA ASN A 45 4.73 9.87 -9.78
C ASN A 45 5.25 9.01 -8.61
N CYS A 46 5.35 9.57 -7.40
CA CYS A 46 5.71 8.83 -6.19
C CYS A 46 4.51 8.76 -5.25
N TYR A 47 4.08 7.54 -4.95
CA TYR A 47 2.92 7.25 -4.11
C TYR A 47 3.29 6.19 -3.09
N VAL A 48 2.83 6.35 -1.86
CA VAL A 48 3.06 5.40 -0.77
C VAL A 48 1.73 4.92 -0.25
N PHE A 49 1.64 3.62 -0.05
CA PHE A 49 0.53 2.93 0.59
C PHE A 49 1.07 2.20 1.81
N ALA A 50 0.45 2.40 2.96
CA ALA A 50 0.77 1.65 4.15
C ALA A 50 -0.26 0.54 4.39
N GLU A 51 0.17 -0.55 5.00
CA GLU A 51 -0.71 -1.66 5.36
C GLU A 51 -1.83 -1.21 6.29
N ASP A 52 -1.47 -0.44 7.31
CA ASP A 52 -2.37 0.05 8.36
C ASP A 52 -2.10 1.52 8.69
N LEU A 53 -3.10 2.19 9.29
CA LEU A 53 -2.96 3.49 9.91
C LEU A 53 -2.44 3.31 11.33
N THR A 54 -1.16 3.57 11.53
CA THR A 54 -0.48 3.56 12.82
C THR A 54 0.19 4.91 13.08
N PHE A 55 0.62 5.15 14.30
CA PHE A 55 1.41 6.35 14.60
C PHE A 55 2.70 6.40 13.75
N ALA A 56 3.32 5.24 13.50
CA ALA A 56 4.50 5.14 12.66
C ALA A 56 4.21 5.57 11.20
N THR A 57 3.08 5.15 10.64
CA THR A 57 2.68 5.51 9.27
C THR A 57 2.28 6.99 9.15
N ASP A 58 1.64 7.56 10.17
CA ASP A 58 1.37 8.99 10.22
C ASP A 58 2.65 9.81 10.31
N LEU A 59 3.64 9.40 11.11
CA LEU A 59 4.95 10.04 11.15
C LEU A 59 5.59 10.08 9.76
N LEU A 60 5.53 8.97 9.01
CA LEU A 60 6.07 8.88 7.65
C LEU A 60 5.28 9.76 6.66
N ARG A 61 3.94 9.81 6.79
CA ARG A 61 3.08 10.64 5.95
C ARG A 61 3.38 12.13 6.13
N PHE A 62 3.55 12.59 7.36
CA PHE A 62 3.91 14.00 7.64
C PHE A 62 5.38 14.34 7.35
N ASN A 63 6.24 13.32 7.27
CA ASN A 63 7.67 13.46 6.95
C ASN A 63 8.01 12.80 5.62
N ASP A 64 7.18 12.98 4.62
CA ASP A 64 7.25 12.29 3.32
C ASP A 64 8.55 12.55 2.53
N TYR A 65 9.36 13.52 2.97
CA TYR A 65 10.69 13.77 2.42
C TYR A 65 11.63 12.55 2.49
N VAL A 66 11.34 11.57 3.36
CA VAL A 66 12.10 10.32 3.45
C VAL A 66 12.01 9.50 2.17
N PHE A 67 10.93 9.65 1.39
CA PHE A 67 10.69 8.95 0.13
C PHE A 67 11.20 9.69 -1.12
N LYS A 68 12.05 10.69 -0.95
CA LYS A 68 12.62 11.42 -2.09
C LYS A 68 13.81 10.69 -2.72
N ASN A 69 14.02 10.95 -4.01
CA ASN A 69 15.16 10.44 -4.80
C ASN A 69 15.17 8.90 -4.94
N ILE A 70 14.01 8.30 -5.10
CA ILE A 70 13.88 6.89 -5.44
C ILE A 70 14.08 6.72 -6.95
N THR A 71 15.02 5.86 -7.35
CA THR A 71 15.31 5.49 -8.73
C THR A 71 15.14 3.98 -8.98
N ASP A 72 15.49 3.17 -7.99
CA ASP A 72 15.54 1.72 -8.03
C ASP A 72 15.48 1.11 -6.62
N GLY A 73 15.48 -0.21 -6.50
CA GLY A 73 15.48 -0.91 -5.22
C GLY A 73 16.70 -0.60 -4.36
N ASN A 74 17.89 -0.40 -4.96
CA ASN A 74 19.08 -0.03 -4.22
C ASN A 74 18.95 1.36 -3.58
N SER A 75 18.37 2.33 -4.27
CA SER A 75 18.11 3.67 -3.71
C SER A 75 17.08 3.61 -2.57
N VAL A 76 16.13 2.68 -2.60
CA VAL A 76 15.23 2.47 -1.46
C VAL A 76 16.00 1.95 -0.25
N ILE A 77 16.90 0.96 -0.44
CA ILE A 77 17.73 0.40 0.63
C ILE A 77 18.67 1.45 1.21
N THR A 78 19.35 2.23 0.37
CA THR A 78 20.44 3.11 0.82
C THR A 78 19.98 4.50 1.25
N ASN A 79 18.87 5.01 0.69
CA ASN A 79 18.42 6.38 0.95
C ASN A 79 17.11 6.46 1.74
N VAL A 80 16.16 5.53 1.50
CA VAL A 80 14.83 5.59 2.13
C VAL A 80 14.84 4.88 3.48
N VAL A 81 15.26 3.62 3.52
CA VAL A 81 15.25 2.80 4.74
C VAL A 81 16.03 3.45 5.90
N PRO A 82 17.25 4.01 5.72
CA PRO A 82 17.96 4.67 6.81
C PRO A 82 17.19 5.87 7.38
N LYS A 83 16.54 6.68 6.52
CA LYS A 83 15.76 7.84 6.96
C LYS A 83 14.49 7.42 7.70
N ILE A 84 13.83 6.34 7.26
CA ILE A 84 12.69 5.77 7.97
C ILE A 84 13.14 5.30 9.37
N LYS A 85 14.22 4.53 9.45
CA LYS A 85 14.77 4.06 10.72
C LYS A 85 15.14 5.20 11.66
N ASP A 86 15.83 6.22 11.16
CA ASP A 86 16.20 7.40 11.96
C ASP A 86 14.96 8.12 12.49
N LEU A 87 13.96 8.35 11.64
CA LEU A 87 12.71 8.98 12.04
C LEU A 87 11.96 8.16 13.09
N LEU A 88 11.73 6.87 12.83
CA LEU A 88 10.97 5.99 13.72
C LEU A 88 11.69 5.77 15.06
N SER A 89 13.02 5.70 15.07
CA SER A 89 13.81 5.56 16.29
C SER A 89 13.65 6.76 17.23
N LYS A 90 13.57 7.99 16.69
CA LYS A 90 13.35 9.21 17.49
C LYS A 90 12.05 9.19 18.27
N TYR A 91 11.06 8.43 17.81
CA TYR A 91 9.73 8.32 18.43
C TYR A 91 9.47 6.95 19.06
N SER A 92 10.52 6.14 19.25
CA SER A 92 10.43 4.79 19.84
C SER A 92 9.47 3.85 19.11
N GLN A 93 9.39 3.99 17.79
CA GLN A 93 8.51 3.17 16.92
C GLN A 93 9.23 1.96 16.32
N ILE A 94 10.44 1.66 16.76
CA ILE A 94 11.17 0.45 16.35
C ILE A 94 11.19 -0.53 17.52
N ILE A 95 10.65 -1.72 17.29
CA ILE A 95 10.57 -2.80 18.26
C ILE A 95 11.91 -3.55 18.28
N ASN A 96 12.52 -3.70 19.46
CA ASN A 96 13.80 -4.40 19.64
C ASN A 96 14.92 -3.96 18.68
N GLY A 97 14.86 -2.73 18.17
CA GLY A 97 15.83 -2.17 17.22
C GLY A 97 15.82 -2.80 15.82
N LYS A 98 14.87 -3.67 15.50
CA LYS A 98 14.88 -4.47 14.27
C LYS A 98 13.60 -4.42 13.44
N GLU A 99 12.46 -4.19 14.06
CA GLU A 99 11.17 -4.25 13.38
C GLU A 99 10.29 -3.05 13.72
N TRP A 100 9.30 -2.79 12.91
CA TRP A 100 8.28 -1.78 13.10
C TRP A 100 6.90 -2.32 12.74
N ASP A 101 5.88 -1.66 13.25
CA ASP A 101 4.50 -2.13 13.20
C ASP A 101 3.79 -1.65 11.93
N SER A 102 4.36 -1.89 10.76
CA SER A 102 3.68 -1.70 9.47
C SER A 102 4.52 -2.23 8.31
N GLN A 103 3.91 -2.20 7.12
CA GLN A 103 4.56 -2.45 5.83
C GLN A 103 4.17 -1.36 4.85
N LEU A 104 5.01 -1.10 3.86
CA LEU A 104 4.76 -0.11 2.82
C LEU A 104 4.85 -0.71 1.42
N LEU A 105 3.97 -0.23 0.54
CA LEU A 105 4.12 -0.31 -0.90
C LEU A 105 4.43 1.09 -1.44
N ILE A 106 5.52 1.23 -2.16
CA ILE A 106 5.91 2.46 -2.83
C ILE A 106 5.76 2.25 -4.33
N ILE A 107 5.06 3.17 -4.99
CA ILE A 107 5.03 3.26 -6.44
C ILE A 107 5.85 4.47 -6.86
N LYS A 108 6.85 4.27 -7.70
CA LYS A 108 7.67 5.34 -8.28
C LYS A 108 7.91 5.06 -9.76
N ASP A 109 7.46 6.00 -10.61
CA ASP A 109 7.69 5.94 -12.07
C ASP A 109 7.45 4.54 -12.68
N ASN A 110 6.30 3.94 -12.37
CA ASN A 110 5.89 2.62 -12.85
C ASN A 110 6.69 1.42 -12.28
N LYS A 111 7.41 1.62 -11.20
CA LYS A 111 8.03 0.55 -10.39
C LYS A 111 7.30 0.39 -9.07
N MET A 112 7.30 -0.82 -8.54
CA MET A 112 6.76 -1.14 -7.22
C MET A 112 7.88 -1.59 -6.29
N PHE A 113 7.88 -1.06 -5.07
CA PHE A 113 8.81 -1.48 -4.01
C PHE A 113 8.02 -1.76 -2.74
N THR A 114 8.33 -2.85 -2.06
CA THR A 114 7.77 -3.10 -0.72
C THR A 114 8.85 -2.91 0.34
N ILE A 115 8.43 -2.41 1.51
CA ILE A 115 9.26 -2.36 2.72
C ILE A 115 8.50 -3.13 3.81
N GLY A 116 9.06 -4.26 4.23
CA GLY A 116 8.46 -5.14 5.25
C GLY A 116 8.74 -4.67 6.69
N HIS A 117 8.17 -5.38 7.67
CA HIS A 117 8.34 -5.12 9.11
C HIS A 117 9.81 -5.08 9.57
N TYR A 118 10.69 -5.86 8.95
CA TYR A 118 12.13 -5.87 9.26
C TYR A 118 12.94 -4.94 8.36
N PHE A 119 12.27 -3.97 7.70
CA PHE A 119 12.89 -3.07 6.72
C PHE A 119 13.50 -3.78 5.51
N THR A 120 13.07 -5.00 5.24
CA THR A 120 13.41 -5.71 4.01
C THR A 120 12.78 -5.00 2.82
N VAL A 121 13.56 -4.82 1.75
CA VAL A 121 13.10 -4.16 0.53
C VAL A 121 13.02 -5.19 -0.58
N SER A 122 11.91 -5.19 -1.32
CA SER A 122 11.75 -5.95 -2.55
C SER A 122 11.28 -5.04 -3.68
N GLU A 123 11.93 -5.10 -4.83
CA GLU A 123 11.38 -4.57 -6.09
C GLU A 123 10.46 -5.63 -6.67
N VAL A 124 9.24 -5.23 -7.02
CA VAL A 124 8.17 -6.16 -7.39
C VAL A 124 7.74 -5.92 -8.82
N ASP A 125 7.73 -6.96 -9.63
CA ASP A 125 7.46 -6.85 -11.08
C ASP A 125 5.97 -6.84 -11.41
N GLU A 126 5.16 -7.72 -10.80
CA GLU A 126 3.76 -7.93 -11.22
C GLU A 126 2.76 -7.82 -10.06
N PHE A 127 2.98 -8.51 -8.95
CA PHE A 127 2.03 -8.61 -7.83
C PHE A 127 2.65 -8.16 -6.52
N ALA A 128 1.95 -7.33 -5.76
CA ALA A 128 2.30 -7.00 -4.38
C ALA A 128 1.10 -7.19 -3.45
N GLY A 129 1.36 -7.66 -2.23
CA GLY A 129 0.39 -7.79 -1.16
C GLY A 129 1.01 -7.41 0.18
N LEU A 130 0.30 -6.61 1.00
CA LEU A 130 0.68 -6.28 2.36
C LEU A 130 -0.47 -6.64 3.30
N GLY A 131 -0.15 -7.34 4.36
CA GLY A 131 -1.16 -8.01 5.20
C GLY A 131 -1.86 -9.13 4.42
N TYR A 132 -1.92 -10.32 4.97
CA TYR A 132 -2.50 -11.49 4.28
C TYR A 132 -1.84 -11.84 2.92
N GLU A 133 -0.56 -11.53 2.77
CA GLU A 133 0.19 -11.58 1.51
C GLU A 133 -0.05 -12.86 0.70
N GLN A 134 0.09 -14.03 1.30
CA GLN A 134 -0.05 -15.33 0.62
C GLN A 134 -1.44 -15.50 -0.05
N TYR A 135 -2.50 -15.05 0.63
CA TYR A 135 -3.86 -15.16 0.10
C TYR A 135 -4.13 -14.16 -1.01
N LEU A 136 -3.58 -12.95 -0.89
CA LEU A 136 -3.73 -11.90 -1.90
C LEU A 136 -2.98 -12.27 -3.17
N LEU A 137 -1.74 -12.72 -3.07
CA LEU A 137 -0.94 -13.15 -4.21
C LEU A 137 -1.54 -14.36 -4.90
N GLY A 138 -2.04 -15.36 -4.16
CA GLY A 138 -2.76 -16.50 -4.72
C GLY A 138 -4.01 -16.07 -5.51
N GLY A 139 -4.81 -15.17 -4.97
CA GLY A 139 -6.00 -14.64 -5.66
C GLY A 139 -5.67 -13.82 -6.91
N LEU A 140 -4.55 -13.07 -6.91
CA LEU A 140 -4.09 -12.36 -8.10
C LEU A 140 -3.62 -13.34 -9.19
N GLU A 141 -2.89 -14.38 -8.81
CA GLU A 141 -2.44 -15.43 -9.73
C GLU A 141 -3.62 -16.16 -10.38
N GLU A 142 -4.63 -16.56 -9.59
CA GLU A 142 -5.85 -17.22 -10.09
C GLU A 142 -6.67 -16.34 -11.04
N SER A 143 -6.51 -15.02 -10.97
CA SER A 143 -7.26 -14.05 -11.77
C SER A 143 -6.39 -13.31 -12.80
N ARG A 144 -5.28 -13.90 -13.18
CA ARG A 144 -4.28 -13.31 -14.10
C ARG A 144 -4.87 -12.95 -15.48
N ASP A 145 -5.90 -13.66 -15.91
CA ASP A 145 -6.64 -13.43 -17.16
C ASP A 145 -7.63 -12.25 -17.13
N LYS A 146 -7.93 -11.74 -15.94
CA LYS A 146 -8.86 -10.62 -15.75
C LYS A 146 -8.16 -9.26 -15.89
N SER A 147 -8.97 -8.21 -16.05
CA SER A 147 -8.46 -6.84 -15.96
C SER A 147 -7.84 -6.57 -14.59
N LEU A 148 -6.95 -5.56 -14.50
CA LEU A 148 -6.25 -5.24 -13.24
C LEU A 148 -7.22 -4.99 -12.08
N ASP A 149 -8.27 -4.21 -12.32
CA ASP A 149 -9.29 -3.88 -11.32
C ASP A 149 -10.05 -5.14 -10.87
N GLU A 150 -10.50 -5.96 -11.83
CA GLU A 150 -11.26 -7.19 -11.54
C GLU A 150 -10.41 -8.22 -10.81
N SER A 151 -9.14 -8.32 -11.13
CA SER A 151 -8.19 -9.21 -10.47
C SER A 151 -8.03 -8.84 -8.99
N ILE A 152 -7.85 -7.55 -8.69
CA ILE A 152 -7.77 -7.07 -7.31
C ILE A 152 -9.07 -7.36 -6.56
N LEU A 153 -10.22 -7.05 -7.15
CA LEU A 153 -11.52 -7.32 -6.52
C LEU A 153 -11.76 -8.81 -6.30
N PHE A 154 -11.35 -9.66 -7.24
CA PHE A 154 -11.42 -11.12 -7.10
C PHE A 154 -10.59 -11.61 -5.91
N ALA A 155 -9.32 -11.19 -5.82
CA ALA A 155 -8.42 -11.58 -4.73
C ALA A 155 -8.97 -11.15 -3.35
N VAL A 156 -9.49 -9.92 -3.23
CA VAL A 156 -10.08 -9.42 -1.98
C VAL A 156 -11.36 -10.15 -1.62
N ARG A 157 -12.23 -10.46 -2.58
CA ARG A 157 -13.45 -11.25 -2.32
C ARG A 157 -13.13 -12.68 -1.87
N ASN A 158 -12.11 -13.30 -2.44
CA ASN A 158 -11.64 -14.61 -2.00
C ASN A 158 -11.12 -14.54 -0.56
N LEU A 159 -10.31 -13.54 -0.24
CA LEU A 159 -9.82 -13.31 1.12
C LEU A 159 -10.98 -13.12 2.12
N ASN A 160 -12.02 -12.34 1.77
CA ASN A 160 -13.21 -12.16 2.60
C ASN A 160 -13.88 -13.50 2.94
N ARG A 161 -14.06 -14.37 1.92
CA ARG A 161 -14.65 -15.70 2.11
C ARG A 161 -13.80 -16.59 3.01
N MET A 162 -12.49 -16.59 2.82
CA MET A 162 -11.56 -17.44 3.57
C MET A 162 -11.39 -17.00 5.03
N ARG A 163 -11.46 -15.71 5.31
CA ARG A 163 -11.20 -15.12 6.63
C ARG A 163 -12.47 -14.73 7.39
N CYS A 164 -13.65 -14.89 6.79
CA CYS A 164 -14.92 -14.46 7.38
C CYS A 164 -14.90 -13.01 7.87
N ARG A 165 -14.12 -12.15 7.18
CA ARG A 165 -13.94 -10.73 7.49
C ARG A 165 -14.23 -9.90 6.24
N ASN A 166 -14.87 -8.75 6.41
CA ASN A 166 -15.12 -7.83 5.30
C ASN A 166 -13.95 -6.84 5.16
N PHE A 167 -13.30 -6.84 3.99
CA PHE A 167 -12.25 -5.90 3.64
C PHE A 167 -12.74 -4.76 2.73
N PHE A 168 -14.04 -4.61 2.57
CA PHE A 168 -14.66 -3.48 1.89
C PHE A 168 -15.14 -2.43 2.91
N PRO A 169 -15.24 -1.17 2.54
CA PRO A 169 -14.97 -0.59 1.22
C PRO A 169 -13.49 -0.65 0.85
N LEU A 170 -13.22 -0.81 -0.44
CA LEU A 170 -11.88 -0.85 -1.02
C LEU A 170 -11.65 0.39 -1.89
N MET A 171 -10.60 1.16 -1.61
CA MET A 171 -10.15 2.20 -2.54
C MET A 171 -9.29 1.55 -3.63
N LEU A 172 -9.61 1.78 -4.89
CA LEU A 172 -8.77 1.47 -6.03
C LEU A 172 -8.10 2.75 -6.53
N PHE A 173 -6.78 2.70 -6.69
CA PHE A 173 -5.95 3.74 -7.29
C PHE A 173 -5.32 3.24 -8.57
N ASP A 174 -5.41 4.00 -9.65
CA ASP A 174 -4.80 3.72 -10.94
C ASP A 174 -3.60 4.65 -11.17
N SER A 175 -2.41 4.08 -11.29
CA SER A 175 -1.16 4.84 -11.44
C SER A 175 -1.06 5.60 -12.77
N LYS A 176 -1.73 5.13 -13.83
CA LYS A 176 -1.70 5.75 -15.16
C LYS A 176 -2.62 6.95 -15.24
N THR A 177 -3.87 6.78 -14.81
CA THR A 177 -4.88 7.84 -14.85
C THR A 177 -4.85 8.77 -13.64
N LYS A 178 -4.15 8.39 -12.56
CA LYS A 178 -4.11 9.05 -11.24
C LYS A 178 -5.48 9.14 -10.57
N LYS A 179 -6.44 8.38 -11.04
CA LYS A 179 -7.81 8.35 -10.50
C LYS A 179 -7.91 7.40 -9.31
N ARG A 180 -8.80 7.75 -8.41
CA ARG A 180 -9.23 6.92 -7.28
C ARG A 180 -10.71 6.63 -7.42
N LYS A 181 -11.13 5.44 -7.04
CA LYS A 181 -12.53 5.08 -6.88
C LYS A 181 -12.68 4.20 -5.64
N VAL A 182 -13.82 4.31 -4.97
CA VAL A 182 -14.17 3.42 -3.86
C VAL A 182 -15.14 2.38 -4.37
N VAL A 183 -14.91 1.13 -3.99
CA VAL A 183 -15.76 -0.01 -4.33
C VAL A 183 -16.33 -0.56 -3.04
N PHE A 184 -17.65 -0.65 -2.98
CA PHE A 184 -18.41 -1.31 -1.92
C PHE A 184 -18.70 -2.76 -2.34
N ASN A 185 -18.87 -3.64 -1.37
CA ASN A 185 -19.13 -5.07 -1.66
C ASN A 185 -20.56 -5.29 -2.15
#